data_c1f8ac75ed5e24a6da490da4cb61ba80
#
_entry.id   c1f8ac75ed5e24a6da490da4cb61ba80
#
_cell.length_a   1.000
_cell.length_b   1.000
_cell.length_c   1.000
_cell.angle_alpha   90.00
_cell.angle_beta   90.00
_cell.angle_gamma   90.00
#
_symmetry.space_group_name_H-M   'P 1'
#
loop_
_entity.id
_entity.type
_entity.pdbx_description
1 polymer ?
#
loop_
_entity_poly.entity_id
_entity_poly.type
_entity_poly.pdbx_seq_one_letter_code
_entity_poly.pdbx_strand_id
1 'polypeptide(L)'
;MKTRAIVFQKENLKRCSREKKMARLLEQLEKNTQLDKVIYKHDLMPEEELTAKQVWEYSDKLAFYLNETYKEDKSPIVVYGHKHPFMLVYFLACVKSGRAFCPVDVNTPIDRVRDIAATVKSPIVLVSEAIELDTPIMTVDEAKKIITKTKERVSKEHYVKDEDIFYIIFTSGSTGKPKGVSITYANLNHFLDWYTAYYDGKGPQVFLGHPPFSFDLSVMSLWPALYMHIPLIQIDKEHLQDFKVLFKTLEESKATVWISTPSFAEMCLADPSFNGDLLPELEQFVFCGEKLFSSTVEKLMKRFPKAEVVNTYGPTESTVMVTWMPLTKELVERYPDNLPVGVVKPGTTVLIDGENSGEIIIYGNTVAKGYYENPEMNQKHFFEVNGERAYRTGDVGHFEGELLFCEGRIDFQIKLHGHRIELEDIDNNLLKNPKIRQAATVPSFADGKVKSITSFVVYNEPIEKRFETVKLVKKELAQHVPEYMIPKKVVFLDEMPLNNNGKIDKKQLKELM
;
A
#
# COMPACT_ATOMS: atom_id res chain seq x y z
N MET A 1 -15.07 33.85 -0.39
CA MET A 1 -13.75 33.17 -0.35
C MET A 1 -13.81 31.62 -0.55
N LYS A 2 -14.86 31.13 -1.21
CA LYS A 2 -15.01 29.71 -1.63
C LYS A 2 -13.96 29.27 -2.68
N THR A 3 -12.87 30.05 -2.87
CA THR A 3 -12.46 30.18 -4.27
C THR A 3 -11.04 29.73 -4.54
N ARG A 4 -10.08 29.78 -3.63
CA ARG A 4 -8.69 29.49 -4.03
C ARG A 4 -8.35 28.01 -4.09
N ALA A 5 -8.72 27.20 -3.10
CA ALA A 5 -8.42 25.75 -3.13
C ALA A 5 -9.23 25.02 -4.21
N ILE A 6 -10.53 25.30 -4.34
CA ILE A 6 -11.42 24.71 -5.35
C ILE A 6 -11.10 25.25 -6.75
N VAL A 7 -10.74 26.54 -6.88
CA VAL A 7 -10.34 27.16 -8.16
C VAL A 7 -8.97 26.63 -8.60
N PHE A 8 -8.02 26.53 -7.70
CA PHE A 8 -6.70 25.94 -7.97
C PHE A 8 -6.81 24.47 -8.40
N GLN A 9 -7.72 23.72 -7.79
CA GLN A 9 -8.01 22.34 -8.15
C GLN A 9 -8.72 22.25 -9.52
N LYS A 10 -9.69 23.13 -9.81
CA LYS A 10 -10.35 23.19 -11.15
C LYS A 10 -9.39 23.63 -12.26
N GLU A 11 -8.41 24.47 -11.98
CA GLU A 11 -7.36 24.83 -12.95
C GLU A 11 -6.37 23.69 -13.19
N ASN A 12 -5.98 22.94 -12.16
CA ASN A 12 -5.14 21.76 -12.28
C ASN A 12 -5.91 20.58 -12.90
N LEU A 13 -7.19 20.40 -12.58
CA LEU A 13 -8.08 19.43 -13.22
C LEU A 13 -8.31 19.78 -14.71
N LYS A 14 -8.42 21.06 -15.06
CA LYS A 14 -8.47 21.52 -16.47
C LYS A 14 -7.14 21.39 -17.20
N ARG A 15 -5.99 21.42 -16.51
CA ARG A 15 -4.69 21.09 -17.11
C ARG A 15 -4.60 19.60 -17.45
N CYS A 16 -5.12 18.74 -16.59
CA CYS A 16 -5.20 17.29 -16.81
C CYS A 16 -6.16 16.91 -17.95
N SER A 17 -7.19 17.72 -18.22
CA SER A 17 -8.16 17.51 -19.32
C SER A 17 -7.66 17.98 -20.70
N ARG A 18 -6.49 18.62 -20.82
CA ARG A 18 -5.86 18.85 -22.10
C ARG A 18 -5.26 17.53 -22.59
N GLU A 19 -5.81 17.00 -23.66
CA GLU A 19 -5.49 15.76 -24.38
C GLU A 19 -4.03 15.64 -24.88
N LYS A 20 -3.05 15.87 -24.00
CA LYS A 20 -1.71 15.39 -24.25
C LYS A 20 -1.69 13.93 -23.82
N LYS A 21 -1.82 13.01 -24.77
CA LYS A 21 -1.58 11.59 -24.51
C LYS A 21 -0.16 11.46 -23.94
N MET A 22 -0.08 11.25 -22.60
CA MET A 22 1.21 11.08 -21.94
C MET A 22 1.85 9.77 -22.41
N ALA A 23 3.18 9.70 -22.39
CA ALA A 23 3.88 8.47 -22.71
C ALA A 23 3.52 7.40 -21.69
N ARG A 24 3.36 6.15 -22.13
CA ARG A 24 3.13 5.03 -21.21
C ARG A 24 4.36 4.81 -20.33
N LEU A 25 4.17 4.30 -19.11
CA LEU A 25 5.24 4.13 -18.12
C LEU A 25 6.50 3.48 -18.74
N LEU A 26 6.36 2.31 -19.38
CA LEU A 26 7.53 1.60 -19.91
C LEU A 26 8.24 2.37 -21.04
N GLU A 27 7.50 3.11 -21.89
CA GLU A 27 8.07 4.00 -22.90
C GLU A 27 8.83 5.17 -22.27
N GLN A 28 8.28 5.72 -21.18
CA GLN A 28 8.92 6.83 -20.45
C GLN A 28 10.18 6.37 -19.73
N LEU A 29 10.16 5.19 -19.10
CA LEU A 29 11.34 4.61 -18.46
C LEU A 29 12.47 4.35 -19.46
N GLU A 30 12.14 3.85 -20.65
CA GLU A 30 13.12 3.67 -21.73
C GLU A 30 13.78 5.00 -22.13
N LYS A 31 12.99 6.05 -22.31
CA LYS A 31 13.52 7.40 -22.61
C LYS A 31 14.44 7.92 -21.50
N ASN A 32 14.08 7.67 -20.25
CA ASN A 32 14.83 8.11 -19.08
C ASN A 32 16.23 7.48 -18.99
N THR A 33 16.48 6.34 -19.68
CA THR A 33 17.80 5.71 -19.73
C THR A 33 18.90 6.62 -20.30
N GLN A 34 18.52 7.61 -21.10
CA GLN A 34 19.45 8.57 -21.69
C GLN A 34 20.11 9.48 -20.65
N LEU A 35 19.45 9.66 -19.49
CA LEU A 35 19.96 10.52 -18.42
C LEU A 35 20.95 9.80 -17.48
N ASP A 36 20.97 8.48 -17.51
CA ASP A 36 21.85 7.56 -16.76
C ASP A 36 22.14 8.00 -15.31
N LYS A 37 21.08 8.30 -14.56
CA LYS A 37 21.15 8.72 -13.16
C LYS A 37 20.62 7.65 -12.24
N VAL A 38 21.13 7.62 -11.01
CA VAL A 38 20.52 6.88 -9.91
C VAL A 38 19.26 7.63 -9.46
N ILE A 39 18.13 6.97 -9.58
CA ILE A 39 16.82 7.52 -9.17
C ILE A 39 16.39 6.96 -7.82
N TYR A 40 16.56 5.66 -7.64
CA TYR A 40 16.22 4.97 -6.41
C TYR A 40 17.45 4.96 -5.50
N LYS A 41 17.39 5.72 -4.40
CA LYS A 41 18.49 5.89 -3.47
C LYS A 41 18.20 5.21 -2.15
N HIS A 42 19.18 4.46 -1.67
CA HIS A 42 19.12 3.72 -0.43
C HIS A 42 20.44 3.89 0.33
N ASP A 43 20.48 4.80 1.29
CA ASP A 43 21.70 5.19 2.01
C ASP A 43 22.33 4.06 2.85
N LEU A 44 21.55 3.04 3.23
CA LEU A 44 22.07 1.84 3.90
C LEU A 44 22.63 0.79 2.91
N MET A 45 22.41 0.95 1.60
CA MET A 45 22.87 0.04 0.54
C MET A 45 23.40 0.81 -0.68
N PRO A 46 24.29 1.80 -0.51
CA PRO A 46 24.72 2.66 -1.62
C PRO A 46 25.47 1.89 -2.71
N GLU A 47 26.12 0.77 -2.38
CA GLU A 47 26.81 -0.10 -3.33
C GLU A 47 25.88 -0.92 -4.21
N GLU A 48 24.61 -1.07 -3.82
CA GLU A 48 23.58 -1.76 -4.58
C GLU A 48 22.72 -0.81 -5.43
N GLU A 49 22.95 0.51 -5.34
CA GLU A 49 22.24 1.49 -6.16
C GLU A 49 22.53 1.27 -7.65
N LEU A 50 21.48 1.40 -8.45
CA LEU A 50 21.53 1.21 -9.90
C LEU A 50 21.09 2.47 -10.62
N THR A 51 21.74 2.78 -11.74
CA THR A 51 21.28 3.85 -12.64
C THR A 51 20.01 3.40 -13.39
N ALA A 52 19.22 4.36 -13.87
CA ALA A 52 18.04 4.06 -14.68
C ALA A 52 18.38 3.18 -15.89
N LYS A 53 19.55 3.40 -16.51
CA LYS A 53 20.05 2.59 -17.62
C LYS A 53 20.35 1.15 -17.18
N GLN A 54 21.04 0.96 -16.07
CA GLN A 54 21.33 -0.38 -15.52
C GLN A 54 20.03 -1.13 -15.19
N VAL A 55 19.08 -0.49 -14.50
CA VAL A 55 17.78 -1.09 -14.20
C VAL A 55 17.06 -1.53 -15.48
N TRP A 56 17.07 -0.67 -16.51
CA TRP A 56 16.42 -0.97 -17.78
C TRP A 56 17.10 -2.14 -18.51
N GLU A 57 18.43 -2.09 -18.69
CA GLU A 57 19.19 -3.11 -19.41
C GLU A 57 19.22 -4.47 -18.69
N TYR A 58 19.33 -4.44 -17.36
CA TYR A 58 19.33 -5.67 -16.56
C TYR A 58 17.95 -6.33 -16.62
N SER A 59 16.89 -5.55 -16.52
CA SER A 59 15.53 -6.09 -16.63
C SER A 59 15.20 -6.63 -18.03
N ASP A 60 15.75 -6.05 -19.12
CA ASP A 60 15.59 -6.61 -20.47
C ASP A 60 16.20 -8.01 -20.61
N LYS A 61 17.43 -8.18 -20.09
CA LYS A 61 18.14 -9.45 -20.15
C LYS A 61 17.50 -10.52 -19.26
N LEU A 62 17.09 -10.12 -18.05
CA LEU A 62 16.40 -11.02 -17.14
C LEU A 62 15.02 -11.42 -17.68
N ALA A 63 14.26 -10.48 -18.29
CA ALA A 63 13.00 -10.78 -18.95
C ALA A 63 13.15 -11.75 -20.12
N PHE A 64 14.22 -11.60 -20.90
CA PHE A 64 14.57 -12.56 -21.96
C PHE A 64 14.77 -13.96 -21.36
N TYR A 65 15.60 -14.08 -20.32
CA TYR A 65 15.80 -15.35 -19.61
C TYR A 65 14.48 -15.96 -19.10
N LEU A 66 13.61 -15.14 -18.48
CA LEU A 66 12.32 -15.62 -17.98
C LEU A 66 11.44 -16.16 -19.12
N ASN A 67 11.46 -15.52 -20.29
CA ASN A 67 10.69 -15.99 -21.44
C ASN A 67 11.24 -17.27 -22.04
N GLU A 68 12.57 -17.40 -22.15
CA GLU A 68 13.17 -18.64 -22.64
C GLU A 68 12.97 -19.84 -21.68
N THR A 69 13.02 -19.57 -20.37
CA THR A 69 12.91 -20.62 -19.35
C THR A 69 11.47 -21.08 -19.16
N TYR A 70 10.51 -20.14 -19.06
CA TYR A 70 9.12 -20.44 -18.72
C TYR A 70 8.14 -20.31 -19.88
N LYS A 71 8.62 -19.94 -21.07
CA LYS A 71 7.89 -19.91 -22.35
C LYS A 71 6.41 -19.49 -22.22
N GLU A 72 5.51 -20.46 -22.35
CA GLU A 72 4.05 -20.24 -22.36
C GLU A 72 3.47 -19.97 -20.95
N ASP A 73 4.19 -20.30 -19.89
CA ASP A 73 3.73 -19.99 -18.53
C ASP A 73 3.89 -18.51 -18.26
N LYS A 74 2.77 -17.79 -18.27
CA LYS A 74 2.66 -16.35 -17.96
C LYS A 74 2.12 -16.08 -16.56
N SER A 75 2.17 -17.05 -15.67
CA SER A 75 1.79 -16.88 -14.27
C SER A 75 2.56 -15.73 -13.62
N PRO A 76 1.93 -14.98 -12.70
CA PRO A 76 2.61 -13.92 -11.95
C PRO A 76 3.82 -14.46 -11.18
N ILE A 77 4.82 -13.61 -10.99
CA ILE A 77 6.05 -13.97 -10.28
C ILE A 77 6.08 -13.25 -8.92
N VAL A 78 6.28 -14.01 -7.84
CA VAL A 78 6.51 -13.46 -6.51
C VAL A 78 7.90 -12.84 -6.45
N VAL A 79 7.98 -11.60 -5.92
CA VAL A 79 9.23 -10.89 -5.66
C VAL A 79 9.33 -10.64 -4.17
N TYR A 80 10.22 -11.37 -3.50
CA TYR A 80 10.41 -11.34 -2.05
C TYR A 80 11.62 -10.49 -1.67
N GLY A 81 11.42 -9.57 -0.73
CA GLY A 81 12.47 -8.70 -0.21
C GLY A 81 11.95 -7.42 0.42
N HIS A 82 12.87 -6.62 0.94
CA HIS A 82 12.54 -5.34 1.55
C HIS A 82 13.37 -4.21 0.94
N LYS A 83 12.77 -3.45 0.03
CA LYS A 83 13.33 -2.21 -0.57
C LYS A 83 14.72 -2.29 -1.20
N HIS A 84 15.27 -3.49 -1.38
CA HIS A 84 16.54 -3.68 -2.06
C HIS A 84 16.50 -3.09 -3.48
N PRO A 85 17.49 -2.28 -3.92
CA PRO A 85 17.46 -1.62 -5.24
C PRO A 85 17.25 -2.58 -6.42
N PHE A 86 17.76 -3.80 -6.32
CA PHE A 86 17.63 -4.82 -7.37
C PHE A 86 16.18 -5.32 -7.56
N MET A 87 15.27 -5.07 -6.61
CA MET A 87 13.84 -5.40 -6.78
C MET A 87 13.23 -4.65 -7.97
N LEU A 88 13.73 -3.46 -8.31
CA LEU A 88 13.29 -2.73 -9.50
C LEU A 88 13.60 -3.49 -10.79
N VAL A 89 14.76 -4.15 -10.85
CA VAL A 89 15.14 -5.03 -11.97
C VAL A 89 14.14 -6.19 -12.06
N TYR A 90 13.80 -6.80 -10.93
CA TYR A 90 12.83 -7.89 -10.86
C TYR A 90 11.44 -7.47 -11.32
N PHE A 91 10.92 -6.35 -10.80
CA PHE A 91 9.59 -5.83 -11.20
C PHE A 91 9.52 -5.58 -12.70
N LEU A 92 10.53 -4.88 -13.25
CA LEU A 92 10.55 -4.60 -14.68
C LEU A 92 10.79 -5.86 -15.52
N ALA A 93 11.59 -6.82 -15.05
CA ALA A 93 11.78 -8.09 -15.75
C ALA A 93 10.47 -8.88 -15.85
N CYS A 94 9.68 -8.92 -14.79
CA CYS A 94 8.36 -9.55 -14.82
C CYS A 94 7.47 -8.91 -15.89
N VAL A 95 7.24 -7.59 -15.81
CA VAL A 95 6.32 -6.91 -16.73
C VAL A 95 6.81 -6.88 -18.18
N LYS A 96 8.12 -6.81 -18.40
CA LYS A 96 8.72 -6.93 -19.74
C LYS A 96 8.63 -8.35 -20.31
N SER A 97 8.52 -9.37 -19.46
CA SER A 97 8.29 -10.76 -19.87
C SER A 97 6.81 -11.12 -20.02
N GLY A 98 5.90 -10.14 -19.86
CA GLY A 98 4.45 -10.33 -19.96
C GLY A 98 3.83 -10.97 -18.72
N ARG A 99 4.47 -10.82 -17.54
CA ARG A 99 4.00 -11.37 -16.26
C ARG A 99 3.79 -10.27 -15.24
N ALA A 100 2.76 -10.38 -14.42
CA ALA A 100 2.62 -9.54 -13.25
C ALA A 100 3.70 -9.87 -12.21
N PHE A 101 4.11 -8.90 -11.41
CA PHE A 101 4.88 -9.15 -10.20
C PHE A 101 4.01 -9.06 -8.95
N CYS A 102 4.37 -9.87 -7.93
CA CYS A 102 3.71 -9.87 -6.63
C CYS A 102 4.76 -9.52 -5.57
N PRO A 103 4.83 -8.26 -5.09
CA PRO A 103 5.81 -7.88 -4.07
C PRO A 103 5.39 -8.44 -2.72
N VAL A 104 6.30 -9.13 -2.04
CA VAL A 104 6.11 -9.69 -0.71
C VAL A 104 7.25 -9.27 0.20
N ASP A 105 6.91 -8.63 1.32
CA ASP A 105 7.87 -8.12 2.29
C ASP A 105 8.41 -9.22 3.20
N VAL A 106 9.64 -9.04 3.68
CA VAL A 106 10.34 -9.97 4.57
C VAL A 106 9.64 -10.18 5.93
N ASN A 107 8.80 -9.24 6.34
CA ASN A 107 7.98 -9.38 7.55
C ASN A 107 6.76 -10.31 7.36
N THR A 108 6.56 -10.83 6.13
CA THR A 108 5.51 -11.80 5.83
C THR A 108 5.93 -13.19 6.31
N PRO A 109 5.14 -13.88 7.16
CA PRO A 109 5.45 -15.24 7.58
C PRO A 109 5.63 -16.18 6.40
N ILE A 110 6.55 -17.13 6.53
CA ILE A 110 6.94 -18.04 5.44
C ILE A 110 5.75 -18.84 4.87
N ASP A 111 4.84 -19.28 5.73
CA ASP A 111 3.64 -20.01 5.29
C ASP A 111 2.75 -19.11 4.41
N ARG A 112 2.65 -17.82 4.75
CA ARG A 112 1.89 -16.87 3.94
C ARG A 112 2.59 -16.55 2.61
N VAL A 113 3.93 -16.55 2.57
CA VAL A 113 4.70 -16.46 1.31
C VAL A 113 4.42 -17.68 0.43
N ARG A 114 4.39 -18.89 1.02
CA ARG A 114 4.03 -20.14 0.32
C ARG A 114 2.61 -20.08 -0.23
N ASP A 115 1.64 -19.63 0.58
CA ASP A 115 0.24 -19.48 0.17
C ASP A 115 0.10 -18.49 -1.01
N ILE A 116 0.82 -17.36 -0.97
CA ILE A 116 0.83 -16.38 -2.05
C ILE A 116 1.43 -17.00 -3.32
N ALA A 117 2.60 -17.64 -3.23
CA ALA A 117 3.26 -18.25 -4.36
C ALA A 117 2.39 -19.35 -5.00
N ALA A 118 1.73 -20.18 -4.19
CA ALA A 118 0.80 -21.19 -4.64
C ALA A 118 -0.45 -20.58 -5.30
N THR A 119 -1.02 -19.52 -4.72
CA THR A 119 -2.20 -18.83 -5.27
C THR A 119 -1.94 -18.29 -6.66
N VAL A 120 -0.79 -17.63 -6.88
CA VAL A 120 -0.43 -17.10 -8.19
C VAL A 120 0.24 -18.12 -9.10
N LYS A 121 0.45 -19.34 -8.61
CA LYS A 121 1.17 -20.42 -9.33
C LYS A 121 2.55 -19.94 -9.81
N SER A 122 3.25 -19.21 -8.96
CA SER A 122 4.54 -18.61 -9.32
C SER A 122 5.55 -19.68 -9.74
N PRO A 123 6.07 -19.65 -10.99
CA PRO A 123 7.02 -20.69 -11.43
C PRO A 123 8.39 -20.56 -10.75
N ILE A 124 8.68 -19.38 -10.21
CA ILE A 124 9.90 -19.05 -9.49
C ILE A 124 9.61 -17.88 -8.54
N VAL A 125 10.33 -17.78 -7.43
CA VAL A 125 10.33 -16.61 -6.55
C VAL A 125 11.66 -15.87 -6.73
N LEU A 126 11.60 -14.58 -7.10
CA LEU A 126 12.77 -13.73 -7.20
C LEU A 126 13.04 -13.11 -5.82
N VAL A 127 14.22 -13.32 -5.26
CA VAL A 127 14.50 -12.95 -3.88
C VAL A 127 15.68 -11.99 -3.79
N SER A 128 15.52 -10.94 -3.01
CA SER A 128 16.62 -10.05 -2.63
C SER A 128 17.13 -10.30 -1.21
N GLU A 129 16.42 -11.09 -0.44
CA GLU A 129 16.81 -11.56 0.88
C GLU A 129 16.61 -13.07 1.02
N ALA A 130 17.33 -13.69 1.95
CA ALA A 130 17.31 -15.14 2.11
C ALA A 130 15.94 -15.65 2.58
N ILE A 131 15.44 -16.68 1.92
CA ILE A 131 14.23 -17.41 2.30
C ILE A 131 14.36 -18.87 1.80
N GLU A 132 13.74 -19.81 2.52
CA GLU A 132 13.65 -21.22 2.12
C GLU A 132 12.22 -21.55 1.68
N LEU A 133 12.05 -21.93 0.43
CA LEU A 133 10.76 -22.27 -0.16
C LEU A 133 10.88 -23.56 -0.99
N ASP A 134 9.75 -24.29 -1.13
CA ASP A 134 9.67 -25.44 -2.05
C ASP A 134 9.63 -24.98 -3.52
N THR A 135 9.09 -23.79 -3.78
CA THR A 135 9.14 -23.14 -5.10
C THR A 135 10.58 -22.74 -5.42
N PRO A 136 11.07 -22.96 -6.65
CA PRO A 136 12.39 -22.50 -7.06
C PRO A 136 12.60 -21.02 -6.75
N ILE A 137 13.79 -20.66 -6.27
CA ILE A 137 14.15 -19.27 -6.00
C ILE A 137 15.26 -18.80 -6.94
N MET A 138 15.36 -17.50 -7.16
CA MET A 138 16.48 -16.84 -7.83
C MET A 138 16.97 -15.68 -6.97
N THR A 139 18.19 -15.78 -6.49
CA THR A 139 18.86 -14.75 -5.71
C THR A 139 19.39 -13.62 -6.60
N VAL A 140 19.73 -12.47 -6.00
CA VAL A 140 20.35 -11.34 -6.71
C VAL A 140 21.65 -11.75 -7.40
N ASP A 141 22.47 -12.58 -6.76
CA ASP A 141 23.74 -13.06 -7.33
C ASP A 141 23.55 -13.97 -8.54
N GLU A 142 22.54 -14.84 -8.49
CA GLU A 142 22.17 -15.69 -9.63
C GLU A 142 21.63 -14.85 -10.79
N ALA A 143 20.78 -13.88 -10.51
CA ALA A 143 20.27 -12.94 -11.51
C ALA A 143 21.40 -12.11 -12.13
N LYS A 144 22.35 -11.60 -11.36
CA LYS A 144 23.54 -10.88 -11.85
C LYS A 144 24.40 -11.78 -12.77
N LYS A 145 24.56 -13.06 -12.42
CA LYS A 145 25.27 -14.04 -13.28
C LYS A 145 24.55 -14.31 -14.60
N ILE A 146 23.22 -14.45 -14.56
CA ILE A 146 22.36 -14.61 -15.75
C ILE A 146 22.48 -13.37 -16.65
N ILE A 147 22.30 -12.18 -16.10
CA ILE A 147 22.39 -10.90 -16.81
C ILE A 147 23.76 -10.73 -17.50
N THR A 148 24.82 -11.13 -16.83
CA THR A 148 26.19 -11.06 -17.39
C THR A 148 26.37 -11.99 -18.59
N LYS A 149 25.77 -13.19 -18.56
CA LYS A 149 25.87 -14.19 -19.62
C LYS A 149 24.92 -13.94 -20.79
N THR A 150 23.77 -13.30 -20.52
CA THR A 150 22.73 -13.02 -21.53
C THR A 150 23.12 -11.81 -22.36
N LYS A 151 23.21 -12.00 -23.69
CA LYS A 151 23.49 -10.94 -24.66
C LYS A 151 22.20 -10.35 -25.24
N GLU A 152 21.20 -11.20 -25.35
CA GLU A 152 19.89 -10.91 -25.92
C GLU A 152 19.06 -10.05 -24.98
N ARG A 153 18.11 -9.31 -25.58
CA ARG A 153 17.11 -8.51 -24.87
C ARG A 153 15.72 -9.00 -25.25
N VAL A 154 14.78 -8.87 -24.35
CA VAL A 154 13.40 -9.24 -24.60
C VAL A 154 12.78 -8.30 -25.64
N SER A 155 11.95 -8.83 -26.57
CA SER A 155 11.17 -8.03 -27.51
C SER A 155 10.04 -7.31 -26.78
N LYS A 156 9.76 -6.06 -27.18
CA LYS A 156 8.64 -5.25 -26.65
C LYS A 156 7.27 -5.89 -26.87
N GLU A 157 7.16 -6.83 -27.80
CA GLU A 157 5.92 -7.57 -28.06
C GLU A 157 5.49 -8.40 -26.85
N HIS A 158 6.45 -8.81 -26.01
CA HIS A 158 6.23 -9.57 -24.78
C HIS A 158 5.80 -8.71 -23.58
N TYR A 159 5.97 -7.39 -23.66
CA TYR A 159 5.64 -6.50 -22.55
C TYR A 159 4.15 -6.56 -22.21
N VAL A 160 3.82 -6.41 -20.93
CA VAL A 160 2.43 -6.26 -20.50
C VAL A 160 1.75 -5.12 -21.25
N LYS A 161 0.50 -5.35 -21.65
CA LYS A 161 -0.37 -4.40 -22.36
C LYS A 161 -1.47 -3.89 -21.43
N ASP A 162 -2.28 -2.97 -21.88
CA ASP A 162 -3.25 -2.22 -21.09
C ASP A 162 -4.07 -3.06 -20.11
N GLU A 163 -4.69 -4.15 -20.56
CA GLU A 163 -5.55 -5.00 -19.74
C GLU A 163 -4.78 -6.14 -19.04
N ASP A 164 -3.47 -6.27 -19.29
CA ASP A 164 -2.63 -7.21 -18.56
C ASP A 164 -2.42 -6.71 -17.13
N ILE A 165 -2.32 -7.63 -16.19
CA ILE A 165 -2.02 -7.31 -14.80
C ILE A 165 -0.56 -6.85 -14.71
N PHE A 166 -0.36 -5.66 -14.14
CA PHE A 166 0.97 -5.12 -13.93
C PHE A 166 1.55 -5.59 -12.58
N TYR A 167 0.74 -5.48 -11.51
CA TYR A 167 1.12 -6.00 -10.21
C TYR A 167 -0.08 -6.61 -9.47
N ILE A 168 0.23 -7.49 -8.51
CA ILE A 168 -0.74 -8.03 -7.56
C ILE A 168 -0.25 -7.74 -6.16
N ILE A 169 -0.96 -6.91 -5.40
CA ILE A 169 -0.69 -6.68 -3.99
C ILE A 169 -1.65 -7.49 -3.14
N PHE A 170 -1.11 -8.29 -2.24
CA PHE A 170 -1.89 -9.12 -1.33
C PHE A 170 -2.27 -8.37 -0.06
N THR A 171 -3.55 -8.41 0.27
CA THR A 171 -4.12 -7.83 1.50
C THR A 171 -4.68 -8.94 2.38
N SER A 172 -4.95 -8.65 3.67
CA SER A 172 -5.66 -9.57 4.55
C SER A 172 -7.03 -9.94 3.98
N GLY A 173 -7.47 -11.16 4.21
CA GLY A 173 -8.76 -11.67 3.73
C GLY A 173 -9.61 -12.23 4.85
N SER A 174 -10.93 -12.01 4.81
CA SER A 174 -11.89 -12.47 5.82
C SER A 174 -11.95 -14.00 5.98
N THR A 175 -11.40 -14.77 5.02
CA THR A 175 -11.33 -16.23 5.08
C THR A 175 -10.06 -16.77 5.74
N GLY A 176 -9.17 -15.92 6.28
CA GLY A 176 -7.87 -16.30 6.82
C GLY A 176 -6.80 -16.55 5.76
N LYS A 177 -7.10 -16.34 4.48
CA LYS A 177 -6.14 -16.36 3.37
C LYS A 177 -6.01 -14.96 2.76
N PRO A 178 -4.80 -14.56 2.35
CA PRO A 178 -4.59 -13.28 1.69
C PRO A 178 -5.31 -13.24 0.34
N LYS A 179 -5.85 -12.06 -0.01
CA LYS A 179 -6.49 -11.79 -1.30
C LYS A 179 -5.59 -10.88 -2.15
N GLY A 180 -5.29 -11.28 -3.38
CA GLY A 180 -4.43 -10.55 -4.30
C GLY A 180 -5.20 -9.57 -5.16
N VAL A 181 -5.01 -8.27 -4.99
CA VAL A 181 -5.64 -7.22 -5.80
C VAL A 181 -4.87 -7.05 -7.11
N SER A 182 -5.55 -7.26 -8.24
CA SER A 182 -4.96 -7.26 -9.59
C SER A 182 -5.07 -5.90 -10.24
N ILE A 183 -3.97 -5.15 -10.30
CA ILE A 183 -3.92 -3.83 -10.95
C ILE A 183 -3.36 -3.97 -12.36
N THR A 184 -4.12 -3.48 -13.34
CA THR A 184 -3.71 -3.54 -14.74
C THR A 184 -2.71 -2.43 -15.09
N TYR A 185 -2.00 -2.62 -16.20
CA TYR A 185 -1.11 -1.58 -16.73
C TYR A 185 -1.88 -0.31 -17.11
N ALA A 186 -3.12 -0.43 -17.58
CA ALA A 186 -4.00 0.71 -17.81
C ALA A 186 -4.35 1.46 -16.54
N ASN A 187 -4.71 0.75 -15.45
CA ASN A 187 -5.00 1.39 -14.15
C ASN A 187 -3.81 2.22 -13.65
N LEU A 188 -2.60 1.64 -13.68
CA LEU A 188 -1.39 2.34 -13.24
C LEU A 188 -1.09 3.57 -14.11
N ASN A 189 -1.19 3.45 -15.45
CA ASN A 189 -0.95 4.60 -16.32
C ASN A 189 -1.99 5.70 -16.10
N HIS A 190 -3.27 5.35 -15.91
CA HIS A 190 -4.31 6.33 -15.56
C HIS A 190 -4.01 7.08 -14.25
N PHE A 191 -3.50 6.36 -13.24
CA PHE A 191 -3.03 6.97 -12.00
C PHE A 191 -1.85 7.92 -12.26
N LEU A 192 -0.83 7.48 -13.03
CA LEU A 192 0.35 8.27 -13.34
C LEU A 192 0.01 9.55 -14.12
N ASP A 193 -0.85 9.45 -15.15
CA ASP A 193 -1.28 10.58 -15.97
C ASP A 193 -1.86 11.72 -15.10
N TRP A 194 -2.67 11.36 -14.10
CA TRP A 194 -3.25 12.32 -13.17
C TRP A 194 -2.24 12.84 -12.14
N TYR A 195 -1.53 11.92 -11.47
CA TYR A 195 -0.70 12.28 -10.32
C TYR A 195 0.55 13.06 -10.72
N THR A 196 1.21 12.66 -11.83
CA THR A 196 2.40 13.36 -12.29
C THR A 196 2.10 14.74 -12.89
N ALA A 197 0.92 14.92 -13.49
CA ALA A 197 0.48 16.23 -13.98
C ALA A 197 0.38 17.30 -12.88
N TYR A 198 0.22 16.89 -11.62
CA TYR A 198 0.24 17.80 -10.48
C TYR A 198 1.63 18.47 -10.30
N TYR A 199 2.69 17.78 -10.70
CA TYR A 199 4.07 18.26 -10.58
C TYR A 199 4.59 18.97 -11.84
N ASP A 200 3.80 19.01 -12.93
CA ASP A 200 4.18 19.71 -14.16
C ASP A 200 4.43 21.20 -13.91
N GLY A 201 5.65 21.65 -14.28
CA GLY A 201 6.09 23.05 -14.11
C GLY A 201 6.44 23.46 -12.69
N LYS A 202 6.46 22.50 -11.72
CA LYS A 202 7.08 22.68 -10.42
C LYS A 202 8.60 22.53 -10.54
N GLY A 203 9.32 23.05 -9.54
CA GLY A 203 10.77 22.90 -9.44
C GLY A 203 11.22 21.43 -9.32
N PRO A 204 12.52 21.19 -9.20
CA PRO A 204 13.05 19.86 -8.99
C PRO A 204 12.41 19.20 -7.77
N GLN A 205 11.94 17.97 -7.92
CA GLN A 205 11.30 17.21 -6.85
C GLN A 205 12.23 16.11 -6.35
N VAL A 206 12.16 15.80 -5.05
CA VAL A 206 12.77 14.65 -4.38
C VAL A 206 11.72 14.00 -3.53
N PHE A 207 11.36 12.75 -3.83
CA PHE A 207 10.35 11.99 -3.10
C PHE A 207 10.96 11.18 -1.97
N LEU A 208 10.25 11.13 -0.85
CA LEU A 208 10.58 10.24 0.26
C LEU A 208 9.65 9.03 0.25
N GLY A 209 10.20 7.83 0.16
CA GLY A 209 9.47 6.56 0.11
C GLY A 209 9.59 5.78 1.42
N HIS A 210 8.54 5.81 2.26
CA HIS A 210 8.49 5.05 3.51
C HIS A 210 7.81 3.68 3.36
N PRO A 211 6.66 3.53 2.64
CA PRO A 211 5.93 2.26 2.63
C PRO A 211 6.71 1.12 1.95
N PRO A 212 6.61 -0.14 2.45
CA PRO A 212 7.17 -1.31 1.76
C PRO A 212 6.44 -1.56 0.44
N PHE A 213 7.09 -2.25 -0.52
CA PHE A 213 6.51 -2.51 -1.84
C PHE A 213 5.27 -3.43 -1.81
N SER A 214 5.11 -4.23 -0.77
CA SER A 214 3.91 -5.04 -0.54
C SER A 214 2.70 -4.24 -0.07
N PHE A 215 2.86 -2.94 0.16
CA PHE A 215 1.80 -2.00 0.52
C PHE A 215 1.59 -0.99 -0.62
N ASP A 216 0.34 -0.81 -1.06
CA ASP A 216 0.00 -0.04 -2.25
C ASP A 216 0.37 1.45 -2.17
N LEU A 217 0.50 2.00 -0.96
CA LEU A 217 0.99 3.36 -0.76
C LEU A 217 2.39 3.58 -1.38
N SER A 218 3.21 2.53 -1.53
CA SER A 218 4.49 2.59 -2.22
C SER A 218 4.35 2.98 -3.70
N VAL A 219 3.20 2.69 -4.31
CA VAL A 219 2.88 3.05 -5.71
C VAL A 219 2.90 4.56 -5.90
N MET A 220 2.50 5.35 -4.87
CA MET A 220 2.49 6.81 -4.92
C MET A 220 3.89 7.44 -4.98
N SER A 221 4.90 6.75 -4.48
CA SER A 221 6.29 7.23 -4.51
C SER A 221 7.10 6.61 -5.64
N LEU A 222 7.05 5.28 -5.79
CA LEU A 222 7.92 4.53 -6.68
C LEU A 222 7.70 4.87 -8.16
N TRP A 223 6.49 4.60 -8.67
CA TRP A 223 6.24 4.71 -10.11
C TRP A 223 6.25 6.15 -10.61
N PRO A 224 5.68 7.14 -9.89
CA PRO A 224 5.81 8.54 -10.25
C PRO A 224 7.28 9.03 -10.25
N ALA A 225 8.09 8.65 -9.26
CA ALA A 225 9.50 9.04 -9.21
C ALA A 225 10.28 8.48 -10.42
N LEU A 226 10.08 7.20 -10.74
CA LEU A 226 10.69 6.58 -11.92
C LEU A 226 10.19 7.23 -13.21
N TYR A 227 8.88 7.49 -13.33
CA TYR A 227 8.27 8.12 -14.50
C TYR A 227 8.82 9.52 -14.75
N MET A 228 8.84 10.37 -13.72
CA MET A 228 9.33 11.75 -13.78
C MET A 228 10.87 11.85 -13.77
N HIS A 229 11.56 10.73 -13.55
CA HIS A 229 13.02 10.65 -13.42
C HIS A 229 13.58 11.56 -12.31
N ILE A 230 12.96 11.50 -11.15
CA ILE A 230 13.33 12.27 -9.95
C ILE A 230 13.84 11.34 -8.85
N PRO A 231 14.70 11.85 -7.94
CA PRO A 231 15.19 11.03 -6.84
C PRO A 231 14.06 10.56 -5.92
N LEU A 232 14.13 9.28 -5.56
CA LEU A 232 13.32 8.63 -4.53
C LEU A 232 14.24 8.13 -3.43
N ILE A 233 14.16 8.76 -2.26
CA ILE A 233 14.93 8.39 -1.07
C ILE A 233 14.12 7.38 -0.27
N GLN A 234 14.71 6.23 0.06
CA GLN A 234 14.04 5.19 0.80
C GLN A 234 14.28 5.30 2.31
N ILE A 235 13.18 5.21 3.06
CA ILE A 235 13.22 4.99 4.51
C ILE A 235 12.92 3.52 4.76
N ASP A 236 13.91 2.80 5.26
CA ASP A 236 13.87 1.37 5.55
C ASP A 236 13.45 1.09 7.01
N LYS A 237 13.22 -0.18 7.35
CA LYS A 237 12.88 -0.62 8.71
C LYS A 237 14.02 -0.36 9.71
N GLU A 238 15.27 -0.44 9.28
CA GLU A 238 16.45 -0.13 10.09
C GLU A 238 16.47 1.33 10.54
N HIS A 239 16.04 2.27 9.68
CA HIS A 239 15.88 3.68 10.06
C HIS A 239 14.86 3.87 11.19
N LEU A 240 13.80 3.03 11.22
CA LEU A 240 12.75 3.12 12.23
C LEU A 240 13.18 2.59 13.60
N GLN A 241 14.25 1.79 13.65
CA GLN A 241 14.82 1.26 14.89
C GLN A 241 15.73 2.25 15.59
N ASP A 242 16.31 3.21 14.84
CA ASP A 242 17.20 4.26 15.38
C ASP A 242 16.82 5.64 14.85
N PHE A 243 16.17 6.44 15.70
CA PHE A 243 15.76 7.80 15.34
C PHE A 243 16.92 8.70 14.92
N LYS A 244 18.15 8.45 15.39
CA LYS A 244 19.32 9.25 14.96
C LYS A 244 19.65 8.96 13.50
N VAL A 245 19.60 7.69 13.10
CA VAL A 245 19.79 7.28 11.70
C VAL A 245 18.67 7.86 10.84
N LEU A 246 17.42 7.71 11.26
CA LEU A 246 16.27 8.26 10.54
C LEU A 246 16.41 9.77 10.32
N PHE A 247 16.67 10.54 11.38
CA PHE A 247 16.74 12.01 11.27
C PHE A 247 17.94 12.47 10.44
N LYS A 248 19.07 11.75 10.51
CA LYS A 248 20.21 12.02 9.62
C LYS A 248 19.84 11.80 8.16
N THR A 249 19.21 10.68 7.83
CA THR A 249 18.73 10.39 6.46
C THR A 249 17.73 11.45 5.99
N LEU A 250 16.81 11.88 6.86
CA LEU A 250 15.85 12.94 6.55
C LEU A 250 16.55 14.26 6.22
N GLU A 251 17.53 14.68 7.02
CA GLU A 251 18.32 15.91 6.81
C GLU A 251 19.09 15.85 5.48
N GLU A 252 19.75 14.72 5.21
CA GLU A 252 20.55 14.52 4.00
C GLU A 252 19.70 14.31 2.73
N SER A 253 18.42 13.93 2.89
CA SER A 253 17.52 13.57 1.78
C SER A 253 17.21 14.71 0.83
N LYS A 254 17.16 15.96 1.33
CA LYS A 254 16.66 17.15 0.62
C LYS A 254 15.26 16.90 0.03
N ALA A 255 14.43 16.12 0.76
CA ALA A 255 13.11 15.76 0.29
C ALA A 255 12.20 16.97 0.15
N THR A 256 11.52 17.07 -0.99
CA THR A 256 10.49 18.09 -1.26
C THR A 256 9.10 17.54 -1.06
N VAL A 257 8.91 16.24 -1.22
CA VAL A 257 7.60 15.55 -1.08
C VAL A 257 7.74 14.36 -0.14
N TRP A 258 6.97 14.40 0.93
CA TRP A 258 6.83 13.35 1.93
C TRP A 258 5.56 12.54 1.64
N ILE A 259 5.70 11.24 1.42
CA ILE A 259 4.57 10.33 1.17
C ILE A 259 4.55 9.26 2.25
N SER A 260 3.52 9.25 3.09
CA SER A 260 3.40 8.26 4.16
C SER A 260 1.96 8.10 4.65
N THR A 261 1.77 7.16 5.60
CA THR A 261 0.60 7.17 6.46
C THR A 261 0.70 8.31 7.50
N PRO A 262 -0.42 8.82 8.01
CA PRO A 262 -0.42 9.77 9.13
C PRO A 262 0.37 9.29 10.34
N SER A 263 0.27 8.00 10.70
CA SER A 263 0.96 7.41 11.85
C SER A 263 2.47 7.57 11.81
N PHE A 264 3.09 7.45 10.63
CA PHE A 264 4.55 7.65 10.48
C PHE A 264 4.96 9.10 10.76
N ALA A 265 4.22 10.06 10.21
CA ALA A 265 4.48 11.47 10.50
C ALA A 265 4.24 11.81 11.98
N GLU A 266 3.22 11.23 12.62
CA GLU A 266 2.96 11.39 14.05
C GLU A 266 4.10 10.83 14.92
N MET A 267 4.68 9.71 14.52
CA MET A 267 5.86 9.15 15.17
C MET A 267 7.04 10.13 15.11
N CYS A 268 7.31 10.71 13.94
CA CYS A 268 8.35 11.75 13.79
C CYS A 268 8.00 13.03 14.57
N LEU A 269 6.73 13.44 14.62
CA LEU A 269 6.26 14.61 15.38
C LEU A 269 6.43 14.45 16.90
N ALA A 270 6.67 13.25 17.42
CA ALA A 270 7.01 13.05 18.83
C ALA A 270 8.33 13.75 19.21
N ASP A 271 9.26 13.90 18.25
CA ASP A 271 10.50 14.64 18.43
C ASP A 271 10.34 16.11 18.00
N PRO A 272 10.73 17.09 18.84
CA PRO A 272 10.67 18.51 18.50
C PRO A 272 11.56 18.92 17.32
N SER A 273 12.63 18.18 17.04
CA SER A 273 13.55 18.46 15.93
C SER A 273 12.96 18.15 14.56
N PHE A 274 11.84 17.39 14.49
CA PHE A 274 11.10 17.20 13.26
C PHE A 274 10.32 18.48 12.90
N ASN A 275 10.98 19.35 12.17
CA ASN A 275 10.46 20.67 11.76
C ASN A 275 11.12 21.14 10.45
N GLY A 276 10.77 22.36 10.01
CA GLY A 276 11.27 22.93 8.76
C GLY A 276 12.78 23.22 8.72
N ASP A 277 13.49 23.22 9.85
CA ASP A 277 14.95 23.33 9.87
C ASP A 277 15.60 22.00 9.48
N LEU A 278 15.00 20.87 9.88
CA LEU A 278 15.44 19.52 9.48
C LEU A 278 15.19 19.25 7.99
N LEU A 279 14.04 19.69 7.48
CA LEU A 279 13.63 19.48 6.08
C LEU A 279 13.31 20.82 5.41
N PRO A 280 14.32 21.69 5.15
CA PRO A 280 14.10 23.06 4.69
C PRO A 280 13.52 23.14 3.26
N GLU A 281 13.69 22.09 2.46
CA GLU A 281 13.22 22.00 1.09
C GLU A 281 11.83 21.35 0.98
N LEU A 282 11.24 20.90 2.11
CA LEU A 282 9.95 20.19 2.10
C LEU A 282 8.81 21.13 1.71
N GLU A 283 8.17 20.81 0.59
CA GLU A 283 7.06 21.57 0.01
C GLU A 283 5.70 20.92 0.29
N GLN A 284 5.68 19.57 0.52
CA GLN A 284 4.42 18.86 0.61
C GLN A 284 4.48 17.60 1.46
N PHE A 285 3.46 17.40 2.29
CA PHE A 285 3.09 16.12 2.90
C PHE A 285 1.88 15.54 2.17
N VAL A 286 1.96 14.28 1.73
CA VAL A 286 0.84 13.56 1.11
C VAL A 286 0.51 12.34 1.95
N PHE A 287 -0.70 12.32 2.51
CA PHE A 287 -1.16 11.26 3.39
C PHE A 287 -2.25 10.41 2.77
N CYS A 288 -2.10 9.11 2.87
CA CYS A 288 -3.10 8.12 2.51
C CYS A 288 -3.05 6.93 3.49
N GLY A 289 -4.07 6.08 3.44
CA GLY A 289 -4.06 4.80 4.13
C GLY A 289 -4.65 4.80 5.53
N GLU A 290 -4.75 5.94 6.21
CA GLU A 290 -5.35 6.09 7.54
C GLU A 290 -6.15 7.39 7.65
N LYS A 291 -6.96 7.53 8.72
CA LYS A 291 -7.61 8.80 9.03
C LYS A 291 -6.56 9.83 9.45
N LEU A 292 -6.55 10.96 8.76
CA LEU A 292 -5.73 12.11 9.12
C LEU A 292 -6.51 12.99 10.12
N PHE A 293 -5.93 13.26 11.29
CA PHE A 293 -6.57 14.05 12.33
C PHE A 293 -6.17 15.52 12.26
N SER A 294 -7.09 16.42 12.57
CA SER A 294 -6.88 17.86 12.59
C SER A 294 -5.69 18.25 13.48
N SER A 295 -5.56 17.63 14.66
CA SER A 295 -4.44 17.89 15.57
C SER A 295 -3.07 17.53 14.98
N THR A 296 -3.00 16.56 14.09
CA THR A 296 -1.76 16.20 13.35
C THR A 296 -1.46 17.25 12.30
N VAL A 297 -2.48 17.68 11.54
CA VAL A 297 -2.36 18.72 10.51
C VAL A 297 -1.91 20.05 11.12
N GLU A 298 -2.52 20.48 12.23
CA GLU A 298 -2.14 21.69 12.96
C GLU A 298 -0.66 21.68 13.39
N LYS A 299 -0.18 20.54 13.93
CA LYS A 299 1.23 20.39 14.30
C LYS A 299 2.15 20.49 13.10
N LEU A 300 1.79 19.84 11.97
CA LEU A 300 2.56 19.91 10.74
C LEU A 300 2.61 21.33 10.19
N MET A 301 1.47 22.01 10.06
CA MET A 301 1.38 23.39 9.60
C MET A 301 2.19 24.37 10.48
N LYS A 302 2.25 24.09 11.79
CA LYS A 302 3.05 24.90 12.72
C LYS A 302 4.53 24.66 12.55
N ARG A 303 4.97 23.40 12.39
CA ARG A 303 6.40 23.02 12.31
C ARG A 303 6.99 23.17 10.92
N PHE A 304 6.16 23.05 9.89
CA PHE A 304 6.52 23.15 8.47
C PHE A 304 5.65 24.20 7.76
N PRO A 305 5.80 25.50 8.08
CA PRO A 305 4.88 26.54 7.59
C PRO A 305 4.92 26.76 6.07
N LYS A 306 5.93 26.21 5.38
CA LYS A 306 6.06 26.29 3.91
C LYS A 306 5.45 25.08 3.21
N ALA A 307 5.26 23.96 3.93
CA ALA A 307 4.79 22.72 3.35
C ALA A 307 3.25 22.66 3.33
N GLU A 308 2.72 22.26 2.18
CA GLU A 308 1.30 21.91 2.03
C GLU A 308 1.02 20.55 2.67
N VAL A 309 -0.11 20.41 3.36
CA VAL A 309 -0.58 19.12 3.87
C VAL A 309 -1.74 18.64 3.02
N VAL A 310 -1.59 17.47 2.40
CA VAL A 310 -2.58 16.89 1.50
C VAL A 310 -3.16 15.62 2.10
N ASN A 311 -4.48 15.57 2.22
CA ASN A 311 -5.23 14.38 2.56
C ASN A 311 -5.71 13.68 1.30
N THR A 312 -5.61 12.34 1.24
CA THR A 312 -6.05 11.55 0.10
C THR A 312 -6.79 10.31 0.58
N TYR A 313 -7.63 9.74 -0.29
CA TYR A 313 -8.37 8.52 -0.03
C TYR A 313 -8.38 7.62 -1.26
N GLY A 314 -8.30 6.32 -1.01
CA GLY A 314 -8.52 5.25 -1.96
C GLY A 314 -8.20 3.91 -1.36
N PRO A 315 -8.94 2.85 -1.73
CA PRO A 315 -8.58 1.47 -1.43
C PRO A 315 -7.61 0.92 -2.47
N THR A 316 -6.90 -0.14 -2.11
CA THR A 316 -5.99 -0.87 -3.02
C THR A 316 -6.69 -1.30 -4.30
N GLU A 317 -7.97 -1.67 -4.19
CA GLU A 317 -8.83 -2.08 -5.31
C GLU A 317 -9.18 -0.94 -6.29
N SER A 318 -8.76 0.29 -5.98
CA SER A 318 -8.94 1.47 -6.84
C SER A 318 -7.63 2.20 -7.14
N THR A 319 -6.53 1.45 -7.23
CA THR A 319 -5.20 1.96 -7.58
C THR A 319 -4.73 3.07 -6.64
N VAL A 320 -4.56 2.73 -5.39
CA VAL A 320 -4.02 3.47 -4.25
C VAL A 320 -4.80 4.69 -3.79
N MET A 321 -5.14 5.64 -4.68
CA MET A 321 -5.92 6.81 -4.30
C MET A 321 -6.79 7.35 -5.44
N VAL A 322 -7.94 7.89 -5.05
CA VAL A 322 -8.94 8.45 -5.98
C VAL A 322 -9.32 9.89 -5.68
N THR A 323 -8.84 10.44 -4.56
CA THR A 323 -9.12 11.83 -4.16
C THR A 323 -7.85 12.60 -3.82
N TRP A 324 -7.98 13.94 -3.78
CA TRP A 324 -6.91 14.86 -3.44
C TRP A 324 -7.45 16.07 -2.70
N MET A 325 -6.88 16.39 -1.53
CA MET A 325 -7.33 17.51 -0.70
C MET A 325 -6.18 18.26 -0.06
N PRO A 326 -5.70 19.36 -0.66
CA PRO A 326 -4.86 20.30 0.06
C PRO A 326 -5.64 20.90 1.22
N LEU A 327 -5.12 20.76 2.43
CA LEU A 327 -5.76 21.28 3.65
C LEU A 327 -5.30 22.71 3.92
N THR A 328 -6.24 23.57 4.29
CA THR A 328 -5.97 24.94 4.77
C THR A 328 -6.37 25.06 6.24
N LYS A 329 -5.91 26.11 6.93
CA LYS A 329 -6.31 26.36 8.32
C LYS A 329 -7.83 26.49 8.45
N GLU A 330 -8.48 27.18 7.51
CA GLU A 330 -9.93 27.36 7.50
C GLU A 330 -10.68 26.03 7.36
N LEU A 331 -10.16 25.09 6.58
CA LEU A 331 -10.75 23.75 6.45
C LEU A 331 -10.58 22.93 7.72
N VAL A 332 -9.41 22.99 8.36
CA VAL A 332 -9.14 22.31 9.63
C VAL A 332 -10.04 22.87 10.74
N GLU A 333 -10.20 24.18 10.83
CA GLU A 333 -11.10 24.83 11.79
C GLU A 333 -12.57 24.50 11.53
N ARG A 334 -12.98 24.38 10.25
CA ARG A 334 -14.35 24.06 9.86
C ARG A 334 -14.73 22.62 10.12
N TYR A 335 -13.78 21.68 9.99
CA TYR A 335 -14.00 20.23 10.07
C TYR A 335 -13.07 19.56 11.09
N PRO A 336 -13.08 19.97 12.38
CA PRO A 336 -12.10 19.52 13.37
C PRO A 336 -12.17 18.03 13.66
N ASP A 337 -13.35 17.42 13.54
CA ASP A 337 -13.56 16.01 13.89
C ASP A 337 -13.37 15.05 12.71
N ASN A 338 -13.63 15.53 11.48
CA ASN A 338 -13.55 14.70 10.28
C ASN A 338 -13.15 15.54 9.06
N LEU A 339 -11.86 15.54 8.74
CA LEU A 339 -11.32 16.24 7.57
C LEU A 339 -11.83 15.62 6.27
N PRO A 340 -12.17 16.44 5.25
CA PRO A 340 -12.51 15.91 3.93
C PRO A 340 -11.33 15.14 3.34
N VAL A 341 -11.63 14.04 2.68
CA VAL A 341 -10.63 13.26 1.94
C VAL A 341 -10.41 13.80 0.53
N GLY A 342 -11.26 14.72 0.08
CA GLY A 342 -11.01 15.58 -1.08
C GLY A 342 -11.98 15.45 -2.23
N VAL A 343 -11.53 15.96 -3.37
CA VAL A 343 -12.26 15.92 -4.64
C VAL A 343 -11.80 14.72 -5.43
N VAL A 344 -12.75 14.05 -6.06
CA VAL A 344 -12.50 12.84 -6.89
C VAL A 344 -11.70 13.21 -8.13
N LYS A 345 -10.70 12.38 -8.46
CA LYS A 345 -9.85 12.56 -9.65
C LYS A 345 -10.62 12.35 -10.96
N PRO A 346 -10.19 12.96 -12.08
CA PRO A 346 -10.78 12.72 -13.40
C PRO A 346 -10.76 11.24 -13.81
N GLY A 347 -11.76 10.81 -14.59
CA GLY A 347 -11.88 9.42 -15.06
C GLY A 347 -12.22 8.40 -13.97
N THR A 348 -12.62 8.90 -12.80
CA THR A 348 -13.13 8.11 -11.68
C THR A 348 -14.42 8.75 -11.19
N THR A 349 -15.39 7.94 -10.88
CA THR A 349 -16.65 8.38 -10.25
C THR A 349 -16.82 7.71 -8.91
N VAL A 350 -17.33 8.48 -7.94
CA VAL A 350 -17.72 7.99 -6.63
C VAL A 350 -19.21 8.20 -6.44
N LEU A 351 -19.90 7.14 -6.04
CA LEU A 351 -21.32 7.17 -5.64
C LEU A 351 -21.41 6.85 -4.15
N ILE A 352 -22.43 7.39 -3.50
CA ILE A 352 -22.82 7.05 -2.13
C ILE A 352 -24.12 6.23 -2.21
N ASP A 353 -24.04 4.97 -1.75
CA ASP A 353 -25.20 4.09 -1.69
C ASP A 353 -25.97 4.32 -0.39
N GLY A 354 -26.78 5.38 -0.36
CA GLY A 354 -27.56 5.87 0.77
C GLY A 354 -28.12 7.28 0.51
N GLU A 355 -29.06 7.72 1.33
CA GLU A 355 -29.72 9.03 1.14
C GLU A 355 -28.81 10.22 1.52
N ASN A 356 -28.24 10.22 2.72
CA ASN A 356 -27.37 11.30 3.22
C ASN A 356 -25.93 10.83 3.43
N SER A 357 -25.75 9.60 3.84
CA SER A 357 -24.51 8.89 4.04
C SER A 357 -24.73 7.41 3.68
N GLY A 358 -23.70 6.74 3.18
CA GLY A 358 -23.81 5.34 2.76
C GLY A 358 -22.50 4.77 2.31
N GLU A 359 -22.55 3.56 1.74
CA GLU A 359 -21.36 2.91 1.22
C GLU A 359 -20.77 3.72 0.06
N ILE A 360 -19.46 3.95 0.13
CA ILE A 360 -18.70 4.54 -0.98
C ILE A 360 -18.52 3.48 -2.07
N ILE A 361 -19.03 3.76 -3.25
CA ILE A 361 -18.83 2.94 -4.45
C ILE A 361 -17.95 3.71 -5.42
N ILE A 362 -16.91 3.07 -5.93
CA ILE A 362 -15.97 3.67 -6.88
C ILE A 362 -16.09 2.94 -8.22
N TYR A 363 -16.18 3.68 -9.34
CA TYR A 363 -16.14 3.09 -10.67
C TYR A 363 -15.34 3.92 -11.67
N GLY A 364 -14.89 3.28 -12.77
CA GLY A 364 -14.09 3.87 -13.83
C GLY A 364 -12.69 3.28 -13.96
N ASN A 365 -11.81 3.98 -14.68
CA ASN A 365 -10.48 3.52 -15.09
C ASN A 365 -9.50 3.20 -13.94
N THR A 366 -9.84 3.57 -12.73
CA THR A 366 -9.03 3.32 -11.53
C THR A 366 -9.28 1.95 -10.91
N VAL A 367 -10.44 1.33 -11.19
CA VAL A 367 -10.87 0.09 -10.52
C VAL A 367 -10.08 -1.11 -11.03
N ALA A 368 -9.52 -1.87 -10.09
CA ALA A 368 -8.76 -3.10 -10.33
C ALA A 368 -9.51 -4.10 -11.21
N LYS A 369 -8.77 -5.02 -11.82
CA LYS A 369 -9.34 -6.14 -12.58
C LYS A 369 -10.15 -7.10 -11.70
N GLY A 370 -9.88 -7.09 -10.39
CA GLY A 370 -10.51 -7.93 -9.38
C GLY A 370 -9.47 -8.54 -8.43
N TYR A 371 -9.95 -9.46 -7.59
CA TYR A 371 -9.08 -10.33 -6.79
C TYR A 371 -8.61 -11.52 -7.63
N TYR A 372 -7.31 -11.75 -7.63
CA TYR A 372 -6.68 -12.81 -8.43
C TYR A 372 -7.17 -14.20 -7.98
N GLU A 373 -7.65 -15.01 -8.94
CA GLU A 373 -8.16 -16.38 -8.71
C GLU A 373 -9.19 -16.49 -7.54
N ASN A 374 -10.01 -15.43 -7.34
CA ASN A 374 -11.01 -15.40 -6.27
C ASN A 374 -12.40 -14.97 -6.78
N PRO A 375 -13.10 -15.85 -7.51
CA PRO A 375 -14.39 -15.51 -8.14
C PRO A 375 -15.50 -15.19 -7.14
N GLU A 376 -15.50 -15.80 -5.96
CA GLU A 376 -16.51 -15.55 -4.92
C GLU A 376 -16.41 -14.11 -4.40
N MET A 377 -15.22 -13.67 -4.03
CA MET A 377 -15.01 -12.31 -3.56
C MET A 377 -15.17 -11.28 -4.69
N ASN A 378 -14.84 -11.65 -5.92
CA ASN A 378 -15.08 -10.80 -7.08
C ASN A 378 -16.59 -10.56 -7.27
N GLN A 379 -17.40 -11.59 -7.24
CA GLN A 379 -18.86 -11.46 -7.34
C GLN A 379 -19.48 -10.60 -6.22
N LYS A 380 -18.88 -10.63 -5.02
CA LYS A 380 -19.35 -9.87 -3.86
C LYS A 380 -19.03 -8.38 -3.95
N HIS A 381 -17.84 -8.02 -4.44
CA HIS A 381 -17.30 -6.67 -4.33
C HIS A 381 -17.17 -5.92 -5.67
N PHE A 382 -17.01 -6.65 -6.78
CA PHE A 382 -16.86 -6.06 -8.10
C PHE A 382 -18.10 -6.27 -8.95
N PHE A 383 -18.48 -5.25 -9.69
CA PHE A 383 -19.62 -5.26 -10.62
C PHE A 383 -19.38 -4.25 -11.75
N GLU A 384 -20.36 -3.99 -12.57
CA GLU A 384 -20.27 -3.01 -13.64
C GLU A 384 -21.34 -1.93 -13.50
N VAL A 385 -20.96 -0.68 -13.78
CA VAL A 385 -21.85 0.46 -13.88
C VAL A 385 -21.60 1.12 -15.25
N ASN A 386 -22.63 1.15 -16.10
CA ASN A 386 -22.55 1.73 -17.45
C ASN A 386 -21.40 1.16 -18.31
N GLY A 387 -21.04 -0.10 -18.13
CA GLY A 387 -19.95 -0.76 -18.85
C GLY A 387 -18.55 -0.48 -18.27
N GLU A 388 -18.47 0.19 -17.12
CA GLU A 388 -17.21 0.43 -16.40
C GLU A 388 -17.14 -0.45 -15.15
N ARG A 389 -15.94 -0.92 -14.81
CA ARG A 389 -15.69 -1.66 -13.56
C ARG A 389 -16.01 -0.80 -12.35
N ALA A 390 -16.71 -1.38 -11.39
CA ALA A 390 -17.12 -0.76 -10.14
C ALA A 390 -16.71 -1.63 -8.95
N TYR A 391 -16.46 -0.98 -7.82
CA TYR A 391 -16.03 -1.62 -6.58
C TYR A 391 -16.79 -1.10 -5.37
N ARG A 392 -17.33 -2.01 -4.55
CA ARG A 392 -17.90 -1.75 -3.23
C ARG A 392 -16.80 -1.71 -2.20
N THR A 393 -16.56 -0.53 -1.62
CA THR A 393 -15.41 -0.32 -0.73
C THR A 393 -15.60 -0.87 0.68
N GLY A 394 -16.83 -0.95 1.13
CA GLY A 394 -17.18 -1.16 2.54
C GLY A 394 -16.92 0.06 3.43
N ASP A 395 -16.40 1.15 2.88
CA ASP A 395 -16.26 2.43 3.59
C ASP A 395 -17.57 3.20 3.51
N VAL A 396 -17.92 3.91 4.59
CA VAL A 396 -19.09 4.81 4.68
C VAL A 396 -18.64 6.24 4.48
N GLY A 397 -19.40 7.00 3.71
CA GLY A 397 -19.09 8.41 3.51
C GLY A 397 -20.26 9.21 2.95
N HIS A 398 -20.01 10.50 2.73
CA HIS A 398 -20.95 11.44 2.14
C HIS A 398 -20.22 12.55 1.38
N PHE A 399 -20.97 13.31 0.60
CA PHE A 399 -20.48 14.51 -0.06
C PHE A 399 -21.01 15.78 0.59
N GLU A 400 -20.14 16.78 0.81
CA GLU A 400 -20.52 18.18 1.01
C GLU A 400 -20.06 19.00 -0.22
N GLY A 401 -20.97 19.26 -1.12
CA GLY A 401 -20.64 19.84 -2.43
C GLY A 401 -19.79 18.88 -3.26
N GLU A 402 -18.54 19.24 -3.57
CA GLU A 402 -17.59 18.39 -4.29
C GLU A 402 -16.64 17.62 -3.34
N LEU A 403 -16.71 17.87 -2.04
CA LEU A 403 -15.82 17.27 -1.05
C LEU A 403 -16.38 15.94 -0.56
N LEU A 404 -15.60 14.88 -0.73
CA LEU A 404 -15.88 13.57 -0.15
C LEU A 404 -15.39 13.53 1.30
N PHE A 405 -16.20 12.95 2.18
CA PHE A 405 -15.87 12.62 3.56
C PHE A 405 -15.98 11.11 3.75
N CYS A 406 -15.00 10.54 4.47
CA CYS A 406 -15.03 9.14 4.91
C CYS A 406 -15.33 9.12 6.41
N GLU A 407 -16.38 8.40 6.82
CA GLU A 407 -16.88 8.36 8.21
C GLU A 407 -16.45 7.12 8.97
N GLY A 408 -16.15 6.04 8.25
CA GLY A 408 -15.78 4.75 8.84
C GLY A 408 -16.02 3.58 7.91
N ARG A 409 -16.33 2.41 8.49
CA ARG A 409 -16.57 1.19 7.73
C ARG A 409 -17.85 0.48 8.15
N ILE A 410 -18.46 -0.22 7.20
CA ILE A 410 -19.62 -1.09 7.43
C ILE A 410 -19.19 -2.39 8.14
N ASP A 411 -17.98 -2.86 7.85
CA ASP A 411 -17.40 -4.11 8.34
C ASP A 411 -16.45 -3.92 9.54
N PHE A 412 -15.85 -5.02 9.99
CA PHE A 412 -14.90 -5.02 11.12
C PHE A 412 -13.44 -4.83 10.70
N GLN A 413 -13.19 -4.45 9.45
CA GLN A 413 -11.86 -4.14 8.98
C GLN A 413 -11.34 -2.87 9.67
N ILE A 414 -10.07 -2.88 10.03
CA ILE A 414 -9.40 -1.74 10.66
C ILE A 414 -8.14 -1.34 9.89
N LYS A 415 -7.67 -0.12 10.17
CA LYS A 415 -6.34 0.34 9.78
C LYS A 415 -5.53 0.57 11.05
N LEU A 416 -4.40 -0.12 11.19
CA LEU A 416 -3.50 -0.03 12.33
C LEU A 416 -2.06 0.16 11.83
N HIS A 417 -1.45 1.29 12.16
CA HIS A 417 -0.12 1.71 11.68
C HIS A 417 0.03 1.60 10.15
N GLY A 418 -1.02 2.01 9.44
CA GLY A 418 -1.10 1.95 7.97
C GLY A 418 -1.54 0.60 7.40
N HIS A 419 -1.46 -0.47 8.16
CA HIS A 419 -1.84 -1.80 7.68
C HIS A 419 -3.35 -2.00 7.71
N ARG A 420 -3.88 -2.48 6.59
CA ARG A 420 -5.28 -2.92 6.45
C ARG A 420 -5.44 -4.31 7.04
N ILE A 421 -6.22 -4.45 8.10
CA ILE A 421 -6.37 -5.69 8.86
C ILE A 421 -7.84 -6.11 8.87
N GLU A 422 -8.12 -7.27 8.32
CA GLU A 422 -9.36 -8.00 8.55
C GLU A 422 -9.24 -8.70 9.91
N LEU A 423 -10.04 -8.31 10.89
CA LEU A 423 -10.00 -8.93 12.22
C LEU A 423 -10.36 -10.42 12.18
N GLU A 424 -11.19 -10.80 11.21
CA GLU A 424 -11.55 -12.19 10.95
C GLU A 424 -10.38 -13.04 10.44
N ASP A 425 -9.38 -12.44 9.77
CA ASP A 425 -8.15 -13.13 9.38
C ASP A 425 -7.40 -13.61 10.64
N ILE A 426 -7.35 -12.78 11.68
CA ILE A 426 -6.75 -13.14 12.97
C ILE A 426 -7.57 -14.24 13.64
N ASP A 427 -8.90 -14.08 13.69
CA ASP A 427 -9.81 -15.05 14.31
C ASP A 427 -9.64 -16.44 13.67
N ASN A 428 -9.63 -16.51 12.33
CA ASN A 428 -9.48 -17.76 11.58
C ASN A 428 -8.09 -18.41 11.77
N ASN A 429 -7.02 -17.60 11.90
CA ASN A 429 -5.70 -18.14 12.16
C ASN A 429 -5.53 -18.61 13.61
N LEU A 430 -6.18 -17.97 14.59
CA LEU A 430 -6.25 -18.47 15.97
C LEU A 430 -6.97 -19.83 16.04
N LEU A 431 -8.04 -20.03 15.27
CA LEU A 431 -8.79 -21.28 15.24
C LEU A 431 -8.04 -22.45 14.58
N LYS A 432 -6.90 -22.23 13.94
CA LYS A 432 -6.00 -23.32 13.50
C LYS A 432 -5.38 -24.08 14.66
N ASN A 433 -5.27 -23.44 15.85
CA ASN A 433 -4.87 -24.13 17.06
C ASN A 433 -6.01 -25.03 17.55
N PRO A 434 -5.82 -26.38 17.59
CA PRO A 434 -6.89 -27.31 17.96
C PRO A 434 -7.38 -27.18 19.42
N LYS A 435 -6.66 -26.45 20.25
CA LYS A 435 -7.06 -26.17 21.63
C LYS A 435 -8.01 -24.97 21.74
N ILE A 436 -8.13 -24.15 20.71
CA ILE A 436 -9.03 -22.99 20.68
C ILE A 436 -10.36 -23.38 20.04
N ARG A 437 -11.44 -23.29 20.80
CA ARG A 437 -12.80 -23.58 20.34
C ARG A 437 -13.45 -22.39 19.64
N GLN A 438 -13.20 -21.19 20.16
CA GLN A 438 -13.74 -19.94 19.62
C GLN A 438 -12.69 -18.83 19.76
N ALA A 439 -12.68 -17.93 18.77
CA ALA A 439 -11.83 -16.74 18.77
C ALA A 439 -12.63 -15.55 18.23
N ALA A 440 -12.39 -14.37 18.80
CA ALA A 440 -12.91 -13.11 18.29
C ALA A 440 -11.96 -11.97 18.65
N THR A 441 -11.57 -11.21 17.63
CA THR A 441 -10.66 -10.08 17.79
C THR A 441 -11.42 -8.76 17.65
N VAL A 442 -11.09 -7.82 18.52
CA VAL A 442 -11.68 -6.47 18.55
C VAL A 442 -10.60 -5.41 18.69
N PRO A 443 -10.80 -4.21 18.11
CA PRO A 443 -9.87 -3.11 18.24
C PRO A 443 -10.06 -2.33 19.53
N SER A 444 -8.95 -1.88 20.12
CA SER A 444 -8.94 -0.90 21.21
C SER A 444 -8.75 0.50 20.61
N PHE A 445 -9.57 1.44 21.06
CA PHE A 445 -9.51 2.83 20.61
C PHE A 445 -8.98 3.74 21.73
N ALA A 446 -8.20 4.74 21.35
CA ALA A 446 -7.87 5.89 22.18
C ALA A 446 -7.84 7.13 21.29
N ASP A 447 -8.48 8.21 21.72
CA ASP A 447 -8.58 9.48 20.98
C ASP A 447 -9.10 9.30 19.53
N GLY A 448 -10.08 8.40 19.35
CA GLY A 448 -10.66 8.07 18.05
C GLY A 448 -9.78 7.20 17.14
N LYS A 449 -8.57 6.81 17.59
CA LYS A 449 -7.62 5.98 16.83
C LYS A 449 -7.61 4.55 17.32
N VAL A 450 -7.43 3.61 16.39
CA VAL A 450 -7.08 2.23 16.75
C VAL A 450 -5.67 2.22 17.33
N LYS A 451 -5.53 1.82 18.59
CA LYS A 451 -4.24 1.76 19.30
C LYS A 451 -3.65 0.36 19.35
N SER A 452 -4.50 -0.63 19.40
CA SER A 452 -4.09 -2.04 19.45
C SER A 452 -5.29 -2.93 19.17
N ILE A 453 -5.02 -4.22 19.04
CA ILE A 453 -6.03 -5.26 18.94
C ILE A 453 -5.96 -6.18 20.13
N THR A 454 -7.12 -6.69 20.57
CA THR A 454 -7.28 -7.67 21.63
C THR A 454 -8.04 -8.87 21.08
N SER A 455 -7.51 -10.08 21.26
CA SER A 455 -8.22 -11.30 20.90
C SER A 455 -8.78 -11.99 22.14
N PHE A 456 -10.05 -12.34 22.08
CA PHE A 456 -10.73 -13.17 23.06
C PHE A 456 -10.77 -14.60 22.53
N VAL A 457 -10.42 -15.56 23.38
CA VAL A 457 -10.35 -16.97 23.00
C VAL A 457 -11.02 -17.86 24.05
N VAL A 458 -11.72 -18.90 23.58
CA VAL A 458 -12.28 -19.95 24.43
C VAL A 458 -11.50 -21.23 24.15
N TYR A 459 -10.91 -21.79 25.19
CA TYR A 459 -10.15 -23.04 25.12
C TYR A 459 -11.03 -24.27 25.34
N ASN A 460 -10.65 -25.40 24.75
CA ASN A 460 -11.31 -26.69 24.98
C ASN A 460 -11.05 -27.30 26.35
N GLU A 461 -9.93 -26.89 26.99
CA GLU A 461 -9.43 -27.42 28.24
C GLU A 461 -9.15 -26.31 29.27
N PRO A 462 -9.19 -26.58 30.58
CA PRO A 462 -8.83 -25.61 31.59
C PRO A 462 -7.37 -25.11 31.43
N ILE A 463 -7.15 -23.82 31.62
CA ILE A 463 -5.83 -23.21 31.48
C ILE A 463 -5.20 -23.03 32.88
N GLU A 464 -4.17 -23.83 33.18
CA GLU A 464 -3.45 -23.75 34.43
C GLU A 464 -2.49 -22.56 34.51
N LYS A 465 -1.77 -22.28 33.38
CA LYS A 465 -0.72 -21.25 33.30
C LYS A 465 -1.05 -20.18 32.25
N ARG A 466 -1.96 -19.28 32.57
CA ARG A 466 -2.49 -18.27 31.64
C ARG A 466 -1.39 -17.47 30.92
N PHE A 467 -0.36 -17.03 31.63
CA PHE A 467 0.71 -16.21 31.04
C PHE A 467 1.55 -16.98 29.99
N GLU A 468 1.90 -18.22 30.28
CA GLU A 468 2.64 -19.09 29.37
C GLU A 468 1.79 -19.43 28.14
N THR A 469 0.49 -19.70 28.35
CA THR A 469 -0.46 -19.98 27.28
C THR A 469 -0.63 -18.77 26.34
N VAL A 470 -0.70 -17.54 26.87
CA VAL A 470 -0.72 -16.31 26.04
C VAL A 470 0.51 -16.24 25.14
N LYS A 471 1.71 -16.51 25.69
CA LYS A 471 2.95 -16.49 24.88
C LYS A 471 2.92 -17.55 23.78
N LEU A 472 2.42 -18.75 24.10
CA LEU A 472 2.31 -19.84 23.14
C LEU A 472 1.34 -19.48 22.01
N VAL A 473 0.14 -19.00 22.33
CA VAL A 473 -0.87 -18.56 21.34
C VAL A 473 -0.32 -17.50 20.41
N LYS A 474 0.37 -16.49 20.94
CA LYS A 474 0.99 -15.45 20.12
C LYS A 474 2.12 -16.00 19.24
N LYS A 475 2.94 -16.91 19.76
CA LYS A 475 4.03 -17.53 19.01
C LYS A 475 3.49 -18.38 17.85
N GLU A 476 2.43 -19.15 18.07
CA GLU A 476 1.78 -19.94 17.04
C GLU A 476 1.11 -19.04 15.99
N LEU A 477 0.39 -18.02 16.44
CA LEU A 477 -0.25 -17.06 15.51
C LEU A 477 0.79 -16.36 14.62
N ALA A 478 1.96 -16.02 15.16
CA ALA A 478 3.05 -15.37 14.42
C ALA A 478 3.62 -16.23 13.27
N GLN A 479 3.32 -17.53 13.23
CA GLN A 479 3.67 -18.40 12.11
C GLN A 479 2.76 -18.16 10.88
N HIS A 480 1.57 -17.60 11.11
CA HIS A 480 0.51 -17.48 10.10
C HIS A 480 0.17 -16.05 9.70
N VAL A 481 0.42 -15.08 10.57
CA VAL A 481 0.09 -13.67 10.31
C VAL A 481 1.30 -12.77 10.56
N PRO A 482 1.42 -11.63 9.84
CA PRO A 482 2.46 -10.64 10.08
C PRO A 482 2.42 -10.06 11.50
N GLU A 483 3.54 -9.55 11.98
CA GLU A 483 3.70 -9.04 13.34
C GLU A 483 2.64 -7.98 13.73
N TYR A 484 2.29 -7.07 12.81
CA TYR A 484 1.29 -6.03 13.05
C TYR A 484 -0.14 -6.56 13.28
N MET A 485 -0.39 -7.85 12.96
CA MET A 485 -1.66 -8.54 13.23
C MET A 485 -1.64 -9.32 14.56
N ILE A 486 -0.51 -9.37 15.27
CA ILE A 486 -0.43 -10.05 16.56
C ILE A 486 -1.14 -9.21 17.65
N PRO A 487 -2.15 -9.76 18.35
CA PRO A 487 -2.89 -9.00 19.35
C PRO A 487 -1.99 -8.58 20.52
N LYS A 488 -2.14 -7.32 20.96
CA LYS A 488 -1.45 -6.84 22.16
C LYS A 488 -1.85 -7.62 23.39
N LYS A 489 -3.16 -7.97 23.49
CA LYS A 489 -3.72 -8.79 24.58
C LYS A 489 -4.40 -10.02 24.01
N VAL A 490 -4.30 -11.15 24.71
CA VAL A 490 -5.12 -12.34 24.53
C VAL A 490 -5.84 -12.59 25.85
N VAL A 491 -7.18 -12.62 25.80
CA VAL A 491 -8.05 -12.79 26.97
C VAL A 491 -8.77 -14.12 26.84
N PHE A 492 -8.66 -14.95 27.87
CA PHE A 492 -9.36 -16.22 27.92
C PHE A 492 -10.71 -16.06 28.59
N LEU A 493 -11.75 -16.54 27.90
CA LEU A 493 -13.13 -16.61 28.40
C LEU A 493 -13.57 -18.06 28.52
N ASP A 494 -14.50 -18.33 29.45
CA ASP A 494 -15.15 -19.63 29.56
C ASP A 494 -16.15 -19.83 28.41
N GLU A 495 -16.86 -18.75 28.03
CA GLU A 495 -17.81 -18.72 26.91
C GLU A 495 -17.76 -17.35 26.20
N MET A 496 -17.99 -17.35 24.86
CA MET A 496 -18.14 -16.12 24.12
C MET A 496 -19.54 -15.52 24.33
N PRO A 497 -19.64 -14.19 24.55
CA PRO A 497 -20.93 -13.52 24.55
C PRO A 497 -21.55 -13.60 23.16
N LEU A 498 -22.86 -13.91 23.12
CA LEU A 498 -23.63 -14.03 21.88
C LEU A 498 -24.71 -12.94 21.84
N ASN A 499 -24.92 -12.39 20.65
CA ASN A 499 -26.03 -11.49 20.38
C ASN A 499 -27.34 -12.28 20.19
N ASN A 500 -28.47 -11.57 20.02
CA ASN A 500 -29.79 -12.16 19.85
C ASN A 500 -29.93 -13.11 18.65
N ASN A 501 -28.99 -13.06 17.72
CA ASN A 501 -28.95 -13.91 16.53
C ASN A 501 -28.00 -15.12 16.68
N GLY A 502 -27.46 -15.36 17.90
CA GLY A 502 -26.53 -16.45 18.17
C GLY A 502 -25.11 -16.24 17.62
N LYS A 503 -24.77 -15.04 17.16
CA LYS A 503 -23.42 -14.67 16.73
C LYS A 503 -22.64 -14.03 17.86
N ILE A 504 -21.30 -14.15 17.85
CA ILE A 504 -20.43 -13.51 18.84
C ILE A 504 -20.70 -12.00 18.91
N ASP A 505 -20.98 -11.49 20.10
CA ASP A 505 -21.25 -10.08 20.35
C ASP A 505 -19.93 -9.31 20.54
N LYS A 506 -19.36 -8.83 19.41
CA LYS A 506 -18.14 -8.03 19.43
C LYS A 506 -18.30 -6.70 20.17
N LYS A 507 -19.54 -6.19 20.38
CA LYS A 507 -19.79 -4.97 21.14
C LYS A 507 -19.59 -5.24 22.64
N GLN A 508 -20.18 -6.33 23.15
CA GLN A 508 -19.97 -6.75 24.52
C GLN A 508 -18.49 -7.11 24.81
N LEU A 509 -17.78 -7.72 23.86
CA LEU A 509 -16.35 -7.98 23.99
C LEU A 509 -15.52 -6.70 24.15
N LYS A 510 -15.91 -5.59 23.51
CA LYS A 510 -15.25 -4.30 23.69
C LYS A 510 -15.44 -3.73 25.11
N GLU A 511 -16.55 -4.04 25.76
CA GLU A 511 -16.83 -3.61 27.14
C GLU A 511 -15.99 -4.41 28.17
N LEU A 512 -15.45 -5.57 27.79
CA LEU A 512 -14.59 -6.42 28.63
C LEU A 512 -13.10 -6.07 28.53
N MET A 513 -12.70 -5.08 27.72
CA MET A 513 -11.31 -4.65 27.55
C MET A 513 -10.88 -3.72 28.69
#